data_8e34cfe3b085909de412983082559268
#
_entry.id   8e34cfe3b085909de412983082559268
#
_cell.length_a   1.000
_cell.length_b   1.000
_cell.length_c   1.000
_cell.angle_alpha   90.00
_cell.angle_beta   90.00
_cell.angle_gamma   90.00
#
_symmetry.space_group_name_H-M   'P 1'
#
loop_
_entity.id
_entity.type
_entity.pdbx_description
1 polymer ?
#
loop_
_entity_poly.entity_id
_entity_poly.type
_entity_poly.pdbx_seq_one_letter_code
_entity_poly.pdbx_strand_id
1 'polypeptide(L)'
;LEPLRPGFMPGRAEQHLAGEIFSGLTRFDAQSTCPIGDLAHHWEVSPDGLRWHFYIRSTLFWHNGDPIKTSQLQQRLLMLLQLPALRTLFASISEISVTHSQCLTITLHRADYWLPFRLASYCSVLAHPDDPAIGSGPFRLKRFTPDLVRLENHQRYHLTHPLLQAVEYWITPQLFEQDLGTSCRHPVQITIGDPDELTRLRQVSNSISLGFCYLTLRQSPRLNKAQAQRLVSLIHRSTLLETLPLDEDLIAPSNEVLPGWSIPQWPENDDTPLPERLTLLYHLPVELHAMADRLRQRLAELGCELTIIFHDAKNWDGCQQFAQADLMMGDRLIGEAPVYALEQWLRCDVLWPNLLTGAQYEIGR
;
A
#
# COMPACT_ATOMS: atom_id res chain seq x y z
N LEU A 1 -2.45 -14.65 -5.65
CA LEU A 1 -2.90 -13.32 -6.12
C LEU A 1 -4.42 -13.27 -6.19
N GLU A 2 -4.99 -12.14 -5.80
CA GLU A 2 -6.42 -11.86 -5.95
C GLU A 2 -6.72 -11.23 -7.31
N PRO A 3 -7.99 -11.28 -7.77
CA PRO A 3 -8.37 -10.65 -9.02
C PRO A 3 -8.02 -9.16 -9.03
N LEU A 4 -7.29 -8.73 -10.06
CA LEU A 4 -6.86 -7.34 -10.21
C LEU A 4 -8.05 -6.48 -10.63
N ARG A 5 -8.46 -5.57 -9.75
CA ARG A 5 -9.58 -4.63 -9.97
C ARG A 5 -9.23 -3.28 -9.36
N PRO A 6 -9.55 -2.16 -10.02
CA PRO A 6 -9.38 -0.84 -9.44
C PRO A 6 -10.11 -0.69 -8.10
N GLY A 7 -9.48 0.03 -7.19
CA GLY A 7 -9.97 0.23 -5.85
C GLY A 7 -8.88 -0.09 -4.82
N PHE A 8 -9.30 -0.34 -3.59
CA PHE A 8 -8.34 -0.72 -2.55
C PHE A 8 -7.78 -2.13 -2.81
N MET A 9 -6.47 -2.22 -2.97
CA MET A 9 -5.73 -3.48 -3.14
C MET A 9 -4.75 -3.62 -1.98
N PRO A 10 -4.98 -4.57 -1.07
CA PRO A 10 -4.14 -4.71 0.12
C PRO A 10 -2.80 -5.38 -0.16
N GLY A 11 -2.70 -6.23 -1.17
CA GLY A 11 -1.49 -6.97 -1.49
C GLY A 11 -0.47 -6.13 -2.27
N ARG A 12 0.81 -6.24 -1.92
CA ARG A 12 1.91 -5.52 -2.59
C ARG A 12 2.03 -5.89 -4.07
N ALA A 13 1.86 -7.16 -4.40
CA ALA A 13 1.92 -7.64 -5.77
C ALA A 13 0.78 -7.09 -6.62
N GLU A 14 -0.43 -7.05 -6.06
CA GLU A 14 -1.60 -6.47 -6.71
C GLU A 14 -1.45 -4.96 -6.93
N GLN A 15 -0.89 -4.23 -5.95
CA GLN A 15 -0.60 -2.79 -6.08
C GLN A 15 0.41 -2.51 -7.20
N HIS A 16 1.48 -3.32 -7.28
CA HIS A 16 2.47 -3.23 -8.34
C HIS A 16 1.84 -3.50 -9.72
N LEU A 17 1.10 -4.62 -9.85
CA LEU A 17 0.45 -4.98 -11.10
C LEU A 17 -0.63 -3.97 -11.52
N ALA A 18 -1.25 -3.28 -10.56
CA ALA A 18 -2.24 -2.25 -10.88
C ALA A 18 -1.63 -1.11 -11.71
N GLY A 19 -0.43 -0.65 -11.38
CA GLY A 19 0.29 0.37 -12.14
C GLY A 19 0.68 -0.07 -13.54
N GLU A 20 0.86 -1.36 -13.78
CA GLU A 20 1.19 -1.91 -15.09
C GLU A 20 -0.05 -2.07 -16.00
N ILE A 21 -1.20 -2.38 -15.41
CA ILE A 21 -2.41 -2.71 -16.18
C ILE A 21 -3.33 -1.50 -16.33
N PHE A 22 -3.42 -0.66 -15.32
CA PHE A 22 -4.36 0.44 -15.28
C PHE A 22 -3.65 1.80 -15.31
N SER A 23 -4.38 2.82 -15.74
CA SER A 23 -3.95 4.23 -15.68
C SER A 23 -4.89 5.03 -14.80
N GLY A 24 -4.37 6.06 -14.14
CA GLY A 24 -5.13 7.06 -13.41
C GLY A 24 -5.30 8.36 -14.21
N LEU A 25 -5.96 9.36 -13.66
CA LEU A 25 -5.93 10.70 -14.26
C LEU A 25 -4.52 11.28 -14.22
N THR A 26 -3.81 11.02 -13.13
CA THR A 26 -2.41 11.37 -12.90
C THR A 26 -1.63 10.12 -12.52
N ARG A 27 -0.31 10.18 -12.56
CA ARG A 27 0.62 9.15 -12.09
C ARG A 27 1.80 9.81 -11.37
N PHE A 28 2.52 9.06 -10.57
CA PHE A 28 3.75 9.55 -9.97
C PHE A 28 4.90 9.58 -11.01
N ASP A 29 5.69 10.64 -10.95
CA ASP A 29 6.95 10.71 -11.67
C ASP A 29 8.03 9.98 -10.87
N ALA A 30 8.73 9.05 -11.53
CA ALA A 30 9.75 8.21 -10.89
C ALA A 30 10.95 8.99 -10.31
N GLN A 31 11.19 10.23 -10.78
CA GLN A 31 12.33 11.04 -10.34
C GLN A 31 11.94 12.07 -9.28
N SER A 32 10.84 12.78 -9.50
CA SER A 32 10.44 13.90 -8.65
C SER A 32 9.48 13.53 -7.54
N THR A 33 8.92 12.31 -7.55
CA THR A 33 7.87 11.84 -6.63
C THR A 33 6.60 12.71 -6.64
N CYS A 34 6.49 13.62 -7.59
CA CYS A 34 5.34 14.49 -7.79
C CYS A 34 4.34 13.85 -8.76
N PRO A 35 3.05 14.18 -8.67
CA PRO A 35 2.08 13.75 -9.66
C PRO A 35 2.32 14.47 -10.99
N ILE A 36 2.29 13.71 -12.07
CA ILE A 36 2.34 14.19 -13.45
C ILE A 36 1.15 13.66 -14.24
N GLY A 37 0.93 14.18 -15.43
CA GLY A 37 -0.19 13.75 -16.25
C GLY A 37 -0.09 12.29 -16.69
N ASP A 38 -1.25 11.59 -16.67
CA ASP A 38 -1.43 10.24 -17.23
C ASP A 38 -2.57 10.29 -18.25
N LEU A 39 -3.79 9.84 -17.95
CA LEU A 39 -4.95 10.00 -18.83
C LEU A 39 -5.30 11.48 -19.05
N ALA A 40 -5.11 12.33 -18.03
CA ALA A 40 -5.06 13.79 -18.22
C ALA A 40 -3.65 14.22 -18.56
N HIS A 41 -3.51 15.12 -19.55
CA HIS A 41 -2.18 15.65 -19.91
C HIS A 41 -1.74 16.82 -19.00
N HIS A 42 -2.69 17.53 -18.40
CA HIS A 42 -2.45 18.53 -17.34
C HIS A 42 -3.75 18.80 -16.59
N TRP A 43 -3.66 19.60 -15.55
CA TRP A 43 -4.81 20.11 -14.79
C TRP A 43 -4.59 21.53 -14.33
N GLU A 44 -5.70 22.19 -14.03
CA GLU A 44 -5.74 23.54 -13.47
C GLU A 44 -6.61 23.53 -12.20
N VAL A 45 -6.32 24.42 -11.28
CA VAL A 45 -7.08 24.60 -10.05
C VAL A 45 -7.55 26.04 -9.93
N SER A 46 -8.80 26.22 -9.51
CA SER A 46 -9.34 27.55 -9.24
C SER A 46 -8.60 28.25 -8.06
N PRO A 47 -8.59 29.58 -8.01
CA PRO A 47 -7.87 30.32 -6.96
C PRO A 47 -8.30 29.98 -5.53
N ASP A 48 -9.53 29.51 -5.33
CA ASP A 48 -10.07 29.07 -4.05
C ASP A 48 -9.71 27.61 -3.71
N GLY A 49 -9.04 26.88 -4.63
CA GLY A 49 -8.66 25.50 -4.47
C GLY A 49 -9.81 24.49 -4.54
N LEU A 50 -11.02 24.93 -4.90
CA LEU A 50 -12.22 24.11 -4.84
C LEU A 50 -12.60 23.43 -6.16
N ARG A 51 -12.14 23.94 -7.28
CA ARG A 51 -12.43 23.37 -8.61
C ARG A 51 -11.16 22.99 -9.32
N TRP A 52 -11.10 21.72 -9.74
CA TRP A 52 -9.96 21.13 -10.44
C TRP A 52 -10.41 20.67 -11.82
N HIS A 53 -9.79 21.19 -12.88
CA HIS A 53 -10.08 20.87 -14.27
C HIS A 53 -8.97 19.97 -14.80
N PHE A 54 -9.30 18.72 -15.09
CA PHE A 54 -8.38 17.73 -15.68
C PHE A 54 -8.63 17.64 -17.17
N TYR A 55 -7.64 17.97 -17.99
CA TYR A 55 -7.73 17.96 -19.45
C TYR A 55 -7.29 16.60 -19.98
N ILE A 56 -8.25 15.84 -20.47
CA ILE A 56 -8.07 14.45 -20.90
C ILE A 56 -7.43 14.43 -22.30
N ARG A 57 -6.50 13.51 -22.53
CA ARG A 57 -5.86 13.31 -23.83
C ARG A 57 -6.89 12.93 -24.87
N SER A 58 -6.70 13.37 -26.11
CA SER A 58 -7.66 13.15 -27.21
C SER A 58 -7.65 11.72 -27.74
N THR A 59 -6.54 10.98 -27.59
CA THR A 59 -6.34 9.66 -28.20
C THR A 59 -6.00 8.64 -27.13
N LEU A 60 -7.03 8.11 -26.49
CA LEU A 60 -6.92 7.11 -25.43
C LEU A 60 -7.68 5.86 -25.81
N PHE A 61 -7.13 4.69 -25.48
CA PHE A 61 -7.73 3.41 -25.77
C PHE A 61 -7.64 2.46 -24.56
N TRP A 62 -8.71 1.73 -24.36
CA TRP A 62 -8.73 0.56 -23.50
C TRP A 62 -7.94 -0.60 -24.15
N HIS A 63 -7.54 -1.58 -23.34
CA HIS A 63 -6.81 -2.77 -23.82
C HIS A 63 -7.56 -3.59 -24.86
N ASN A 64 -8.89 -3.50 -24.90
CA ASN A 64 -9.72 -4.14 -25.91
C ASN A 64 -9.77 -3.37 -27.24
N GLY A 65 -9.16 -2.18 -27.28
CA GLY A 65 -9.09 -1.32 -28.47
C GLY A 65 -10.20 -0.28 -28.56
N ASP A 66 -11.16 -0.26 -27.65
CA ASP A 66 -12.21 0.75 -27.60
C ASP A 66 -11.67 2.11 -27.21
N PRO A 67 -12.13 3.21 -27.81
CA PRO A 67 -11.73 4.55 -27.43
C PRO A 67 -12.28 4.90 -26.04
N ILE A 68 -11.45 5.56 -25.22
CA ILE A 68 -11.83 6.04 -23.90
C ILE A 68 -12.58 7.38 -24.04
N LYS A 69 -13.76 7.45 -23.44
CA LYS A 69 -14.57 8.68 -23.35
C LYS A 69 -14.43 9.28 -21.96
N THR A 70 -14.41 10.60 -21.88
CA THR A 70 -14.34 11.33 -20.58
C THR A 70 -15.49 10.96 -19.64
N SER A 71 -16.69 10.69 -20.20
CA SER A 71 -17.85 10.22 -19.43
C SER A 71 -17.64 8.84 -18.79
N GLN A 72 -16.86 7.96 -19.42
CA GLN A 72 -16.50 6.68 -18.83
C GLN A 72 -15.55 6.85 -17.64
N LEU A 73 -14.59 7.77 -17.74
CA LEU A 73 -13.68 8.12 -16.63
C LEU A 73 -14.45 8.71 -15.45
N GLN A 74 -15.40 9.62 -15.72
CA GLN A 74 -16.31 10.15 -14.70
C GLN A 74 -17.07 9.03 -13.98
N GLN A 75 -17.70 8.14 -14.74
CA GLN A 75 -18.47 7.01 -14.20
C GLN A 75 -17.61 6.13 -13.29
N ARG A 76 -16.39 5.80 -13.73
CA ARG A 76 -15.47 4.97 -12.95
C ARG A 76 -15.01 5.64 -11.68
N LEU A 77 -14.69 6.94 -11.71
CA LEU A 77 -14.35 7.70 -10.52
C LEU A 77 -15.51 7.74 -9.53
N LEU A 78 -16.73 8.00 -10.00
CA LEU A 78 -17.93 7.98 -9.14
C LEU A 78 -18.14 6.62 -8.50
N MET A 79 -17.84 5.52 -9.18
CA MET A 79 -17.91 4.17 -8.60
C MET A 79 -16.83 3.97 -7.53
N LEU A 80 -15.61 4.46 -7.74
CA LEU A 80 -14.54 4.39 -6.73
C LEU A 80 -14.90 5.14 -5.44
N LEU A 81 -15.56 6.29 -5.56
CA LEU A 81 -16.01 7.07 -4.39
C LEU A 81 -17.04 6.34 -3.53
N GLN A 82 -17.74 5.35 -4.07
CA GLN A 82 -18.70 4.53 -3.30
C GLN A 82 -18.02 3.42 -2.48
N LEU A 83 -16.75 3.11 -2.75
CA LEU A 83 -16.04 2.07 -2.02
C LEU A 83 -15.76 2.53 -0.58
N PRO A 84 -16.17 1.75 0.45
CA PRO A 84 -15.97 2.13 1.84
C PRO A 84 -14.52 2.45 2.18
N ALA A 85 -13.57 1.66 1.66
CA ALA A 85 -12.14 1.83 1.88
C ALA A 85 -11.57 3.16 1.32
N LEU A 86 -12.22 3.75 0.32
CA LEU A 86 -11.76 4.99 -0.32
C LEU A 86 -12.54 6.22 0.12
N ARG A 87 -13.63 6.05 0.87
CA ARG A 87 -14.51 7.15 1.29
C ARG A 87 -13.76 8.26 2.02
N THR A 88 -12.88 7.90 2.93
CA THR A 88 -12.08 8.86 3.70
C THR A 88 -11.04 9.57 2.83
N LEU A 89 -10.41 8.83 1.92
CA LEU A 89 -9.40 9.38 1.01
C LEU A 89 -9.96 10.49 0.13
N PHE A 90 -11.16 10.30 -0.38
CA PHE A 90 -11.83 11.22 -1.30
C PHE A 90 -12.95 12.05 -0.64
N ALA A 91 -12.94 12.16 0.68
CA ALA A 91 -13.99 12.88 1.44
C ALA A 91 -14.08 14.37 1.09
N SER A 92 -13.05 14.96 0.48
CA SER A 92 -13.07 16.34 0.00
C SER A 92 -13.91 16.55 -1.27
N ILE A 93 -14.17 15.49 -2.06
CA ILE A 93 -14.87 15.58 -3.33
C ILE A 93 -16.38 15.73 -3.10
N SER A 94 -16.96 16.77 -3.69
CA SER A 94 -18.41 16.99 -3.70
C SER A 94 -19.07 16.57 -5.00
N GLU A 95 -18.41 16.80 -6.14
CA GLU A 95 -18.98 16.53 -7.46
C GLU A 95 -17.88 16.19 -8.47
N ILE A 96 -18.20 15.33 -9.41
CA ILE A 96 -17.39 15.05 -10.60
C ILE A 96 -18.27 15.25 -11.82
N SER A 97 -17.92 16.17 -12.71
CA SER A 97 -18.68 16.50 -13.90
C SER A 97 -17.83 16.54 -15.16
N VAL A 98 -18.43 16.28 -16.31
CA VAL A 98 -17.80 16.45 -17.62
C VAL A 98 -18.21 17.82 -18.15
N THR A 99 -17.28 18.77 -18.10
CA THR A 99 -17.56 20.16 -18.55
C THR A 99 -17.47 20.28 -20.06
N HIS A 100 -16.51 19.60 -20.67
CA HIS A 100 -16.33 19.49 -22.12
C HIS A 100 -15.93 18.08 -22.50
N SER A 101 -15.95 17.75 -23.78
CA SER A 101 -15.63 16.40 -24.29
C SER A 101 -14.29 15.84 -23.79
N GLN A 102 -13.35 16.72 -23.46
CA GLN A 102 -12.00 16.40 -22.97
C GLN A 102 -11.67 17.06 -21.63
N CYS A 103 -12.65 17.52 -20.86
CA CYS A 103 -12.42 18.14 -19.57
C CYS A 103 -13.29 17.50 -18.50
N LEU A 104 -12.66 16.93 -17.51
CA LEU A 104 -13.27 16.41 -16.30
C LEU A 104 -13.04 17.42 -15.16
N THR A 105 -14.14 17.89 -14.56
CA THR A 105 -14.08 18.82 -13.44
C THR A 105 -14.42 18.10 -12.15
N ILE A 106 -13.52 18.23 -11.16
CA ILE A 106 -13.73 17.74 -9.79
C ILE A 106 -13.93 18.95 -8.88
N THR A 107 -15.09 19.03 -8.25
CA THR A 107 -15.43 20.08 -7.28
C THR A 107 -15.28 19.53 -5.87
N LEU A 108 -14.72 20.33 -4.97
CA LEU A 108 -14.43 19.95 -3.59
C LEU A 108 -15.28 20.74 -2.60
N HIS A 109 -15.61 20.15 -1.45
CA HIS A 109 -16.21 20.84 -0.29
C HIS A 109 -15.22 21.73 0.43
N ARG A 110 -13.92 21.36 0.39
CA ARG A 110 -12.79 22.08 1.00
C ARG A 110 -11.58 21.90 0.11
N ALA A 111 -10.66 22.86 0.12
CA ALA A 111 -9.43 22.77 -0.65
C ALA A 111 -8.61 21.55 -0.22
N ASP A 112 -8.16 20.77 -1.20
CA ASP A 112 -7.34 19.57 -1.01
C ASP A 112 -6.25 19.52 -2.09
N TYR A 113 -5.09 20.04 -1.75
CA TYR A 113 -3.95 20.10 -2.68
C TYR A 113 -3.26 18.73 -2.87
N TRP A 114 -3.66 17.72 -2.10
CA TRP A 114 -3.25 16.34 -2.33
C TRP A 114 -4.07 15.63 -3.40
N LEU A 115 -5.09 16.27 -3.99
CA LEU A 115 -5.96 15.63 -4.97
C LEU A 115 -5.20 15.00 -6.15
N PRO A 116 -4.22 15.66 -6.79
CA PRO A 116 -3.44 15.01 -7.86
C PRO A 116 -2.63 13.80 -7.37
N PHE A 117 -2.15 13.80 -6.14
CA PHE A 117 -1.47 12.65 -5.52
C PHE A 117 -2.44 11.49 -5.29
N ARG A 118 -3.66 11.78 -4.79
CA ARG A 118 -4.69 10.76 -4.59
C ARG A 118 -5.07 10.09 -5.91
N LEU A 119 -5.16 10.88 -6.98
CA LEU A 119 -5.50 10.41 -8.31
C LEU A 119 -4.32 9.70 -9.03
N ALA A 120 -3.11 9.81 -8.52
CA ALA A 120 -1.92 9.08 -8.97
C ALA A 120 -1.74 7.73 -8.24
N SER A 121 -2.46 7.53 -7.15
CA SER A 121 -2.33 6.32 -6.33
C SER A 121 -2.94 5.09 -7.03
N TYR A 122 -2.38 3.91 -6.75
CA TYR A 122 -2.88 2.62 -7.25
C TYR A 122 -4.37 2.39 -6.97
N CYS A 123 -4.91 2.97 -5.90
CA CYS A 123 -6.33 2.80 -5.54
C CYS A 123 -7.28 3.66 -6.38
N SER A 124 -6.78 4.60 -7.17
CA SER A 124 -7.56 5.49 -8.04
C SER A 124 -7.37 5.24 -9.53
N VAL A 125 -6.68 4.18 -9.89
CA VAL A 125 -6.58 3.76 -11.29
C VAL A 125 -7.95 3.33 -11.84
N LEU A 126 -8.13 3.43 -13.15
CA LEU A 126 -9.41 3.28 -13.80
C LEU A 126 -9.42 2.08 -14.74
N ALA A 127 -10.55 1.35 -14.73
CA ALA A 127 -10.81 0.24 -15.64
C ALA A 127 -11.96 0.54 -16.58
N HIS A 128 -12.12 -0.29 -17.58
CA HIS A 128 -13.27 -0.25 -18.49
C HIS A 128 -14.60 -0.33 -17.69
N PRO A 129 -15.64 0.43 -18.08
CA PRO A 129 -16.92 0.44 -17.37
C PRO A 129 -17.56 -0.93 -17.22
N ASP A 130 -17.53 -1.72 -18.29
CA ASP A 130 -18.22 -3.00 -18.37
C ASP A 130 -17.36 -4.20 -17.97
N ASP A 131 -16.02 -4.04 -17.93
CA ASP A 131 -15.10 -5.10 -17.53
C ASP A 131 -13.95 -4.55 -16.67
N PRO A 132 -13.96 -4.80 -15.35
CA PRO A 132 -12.95 -4.29 -14.45
C PRO A 132 -11.56 -4.91 -14.63
N ALA A 133 -11.39 -5.94 -15.45
CA ALA A 133 -10.09 -6.52 -15.79
C ALA A 133 -9.41 -5.80 -16.97
N ILE A 134 -10.14 -4.96 -17.70
CA ILE A 134 -9.63 -4.21 -18.84
C ILE A 134 -9.15 -2.83 -18.36
N GLY A 135 -7.86 -2.58 -18.48
CA GLY A 135 -7.22 -1.31 -18.18
C GLY A 135 -6.84 -0.53 -19.44
N SER A 136 -6.03 0.50 -19.23
CA SER A 136 -5.43 1.34 -20.28
C SER A 136 -3.93 1.58 -20.05
N GLY A 137 -3.33 0.87 -19.11
CA GLY A 137 -1.92 0.96 -18.76
C GLY A 137 -0.98 0.42 -19.84
N PRO A 138 0.35 0.45 -19.58
CA PRO A 138 1.36 0.03 -20.55
C PRO A 138 1.27 -1.44 -20.94
N PHE A 139 0.73 -2.29 -20.08
CA PHE A 139 0.54 -3.72 -20.34
C PHE A 139 -0.90 -4.14 -20.15
N ARG A 140 -1.36 -5.07 -20.98
CA ARG A 140 -2.67 -5.72 -20.85
C ARG A 140 -2.53 -7.09 -20.20
N LEU A 141 -3.48 -7.46 -19.37
CA LEU A 141 -3.55 -8.77 -18.76
C LEU A 141 -3.93 -9.82 -19.83
N LYS A 142 -3.03 -10.77 -20.07
CA LYS A 142 -3.24 -11.84 -21.04
C LYS A 142 -3.64 -13.16 -20.40
N ARG A 143 -3.01 -13.47 -19.26
CA ARG A 143 -3.26 -14.70 -18.51
C ARG A 143 -3.18 -14.41 -17.01
N PHE A 144 -4.13 -14.93 -16.27
CA PHE A 144 -4.16 -14.86 -14.81
C PHE A 144 -4.58 -16.24 -14.28
N THR A 145 -3.62 -16.95 -13.73
CA THR A 145 -3.81 -18.28 -13.13
C THR A 145 -3.12 -18.32 -11.77
N PRO A 146 -3.39 -19.31 -10.91
CA PRO A 146 -2.68 -19.44 -9.64
C PRO A 146 -1.16 -19.48 -9.77
N ASP A 147 -0.64 -19.98 -10.89
CA ASP A 147 0.80 -20.21 -11.08
C ASP A 147 1.48 -19.15 -11.96
N LEU A 148 0.70 -18.38 -12.73
CA LEU A 148 1.25 -17.47 -13.73
C LEU A 148 0.36 -16.27 -13.98
N VAL A 149 0.94 -15.07 -13.89
CA VAL A 149 0.39 -13.85 -14.47
C VAL A 149 1.23 -13.45 -15.68
N ARG A 150 0.59 -13.36 -16.85
CA ARG A 150 1.25 -12.91 -18.09
C ARG A 150 0.63 -11.61 -18.56
N LEU A 151 1.47 -10.64 -18.75
CA LEU A 151 1.16 -9.33 -19.31
C LEU A 151 1.76 -9.23 -20.71
N GLU A 152 1.05 -8.56 -21.63
CA GLU A 152 1.54 -8.23 -22.97
C GLU A 152 1.46 -6.71 -23.16
N ASN A 153 2.41 -6.13 -23.92
CA ASN A 153 2.43 -4.70 -24.14
C ASN A 153 1.16 -4.19 -24.80
N HIS A 154 0.76 -2.99 -24.39
CA HIS A 154 -0.37 -2.28 -25.00
C HIS A 154 0.12 -1.40 -26.16
N GLN A 155 -0.08 -1.87 -27.38
CA GLN A 155 0.40 -1.22 -28.60
C GLN A 155 -0.16 0.20 -28.82
N ARG A 156 -1.29 0.54 -28.21
CA ARG A 156 -1.94 1.85 -28.29
C ARG A 156 -1.83 2.63 -27.00
N TYR A 157 -0.81 2.32 -26.17
CA TYR A 157 -0.56 3.05 -24.96
C TYR A 157 -0.26 4.52 -25.23
N HIS A 158 -0.84 5.41 -24.46
CA HIS A 158 -0.84 6.86 -24.71
C HIS A 158 0.43 7.59 -24.30
N LEU A 159 1.34 6.91 -23.60
CA LEU A 159 2.67 7.42 -23.23
C LEU A 159 3.77 6.63 -23.96
N THR A 160 4.95 6.57 -23.37
CA THR A 160 6.07 5.82 -23.95
C THR A 160 5.74 4.33 -24.00
N HIS A 161 5.86 3.75 -25.19
CA HIS A 161 5.61 2.32 -25.37
C HIS A 161 6.61 1.48 -24.59
N PRO A 162 6.15 0.41 -23.89
CA PRO A 162 7.06 -0.53 -23.25
C PRO A 162 8.00 -1.17 -24.26
N LEU A 163 9.27 -1.28 -23.89
CA LEU A 163 10.27 -1.99 -24.71
C LEU A 163 10.08 -3.50 -24.67
N LEU A 164 9.55 -4.02 -23.58
CA LEU A 164 9.25 -5.44 -23.43
C LEU A 164 7.94 -5.78 -24.14
N GLN A 165 7.92 -6.89 -24.88
CA GLN A 165 6.71 -7.38 -25.53
C GLN A 165 5.77 -8.07 -24.54
N ALA A 166 6.33 -8.77 -23.56
CA ALA A 166 5.59 -9.46 -22.51
C ALA A 166 6.40 -9.53 -21.23
N VAL A 167 5.68 -9.65 -20.11
CA VAL A 167 6.23 -9.90 -18.76
C VAL A 167 5.48 -11.07 -18.15
N GLU A 168 6.19 -12.02 -17.58
CA GLU A 168 5.62 -13.17 -16.89
C GLU A 168 6.03 -13.17 -15.42
N TYR A 169 5.04 -13.27 -14.54
CA TYR A 169 5.22 -13.45 -13.11
C TYR A 169 4.86 -14.89 -12.75
N TRP A 170 5.87 -15.69 -12.47
CA TRP A 170 5.70 -17.07 -12.02
C TRP A 170 5.48 -17.09 -10.52
N ILE A 171 4.37 -17.70 -10.08
CA ILE A 171 3.98 -17.77 -8.67
C ILE A 171 4.41 -19.13 -8.15
N THR A 172 5.35 -19.12 -7.22
CA THR A 172 5.93 -20.35 -6.64
C THR A 172 5.62 -20.43 -5.14
N PRO A 173 4.42 -20.89 -4.74
CA PRO A 173 4.01 -20.94 -3.33
C PRO A 173 4.99 -21.75 -2.46
N GLN A 174 5.60 -22.77 -3.02
CA GLN A 174 6.51 -23.69 -2.31
C GLN A 174 7.80 -23.00 -1.81
N LEU A 175 8.23 -21.90 -2.41
CA LEU A 175 9.34 -21.11 -1.90
C LEU A 175 9.04 -20.48 -0.54
N PHE A 176 7.77 -20.22 -0.26
CA PHE A 176 7.33 -19.67 1.02
C PHE A 176 7.05 -20.77 2.07
N GLU A 177 6.61 -21.95 1.65
CA GLU A 177 6.28 -23.03 2.57
C GLU A 177 7.53 -23.74 3.14
N GLN A 178 8.60 -23.84 2.37
CA GLN A 178 9.82 -24.52 2.79
C GLN A 178 10.75 -23.67 3.65
N ASP A 179 10.55 -22.37 3.71
CA ASP A 179 11.54 -21.44 4.25
C ASP A 179 10.94 -20.25 5.00
N LEU A 180 9.93 -20.47 5.84
CA LEU A 180 9.33 -19.45 6.70
C LEU A 180 10.35 -18.70 7.60
N GLY A 181 11.55 -19.24 7.75
CA GLY A 181 12.65 -18.64 8.50
C GLY A 181 13.77 -18.03 7.66
N THR A 182 13.83 -18.30 6.35
CA THR A 182 14.93 -17.87 5.47
C THR A 182 14.46 -17.17 4.19
N SER A 183 13.16 -16.98 4.04
CA SER A 183 12.53 -16.45 2.83
C SER A 183 12.97 -15.03 2.47
N CYS A 184 13.50 -14.28 3.42
CA CYS A 184 14.10 -12.97 3.13
C CYS A 184 15.43 -13.04 2.38
N ARG A 185 16.06 -14.21 2.29
CA ARG A 185 17.32 -14.40 1.54
C ARG A 185 17.13 -14.57 0.05
N HIS A 186 15.92 -14.81 -0.39
CA HIS A 186 15.59 -14.95 -1.81
C HIS A 186 14.51 -13.94 -2.18
N PRO A 187 14.90 -12.67 -2.34
CA PRO A 187 14.00 -11.70 -2.94
C PRO A 187 13.49 -12.25 -4.26
N VAL A 188 12.29 -11.85 -4.64
CA VAL A 188 11.68 -12.17 -5.92
C VAL A 188 12.74 -12.06 -7.01
N GLN A 189 13.14 -13.19 -7.59
CA GLN A 189 14.09 -13.19 -8.69
C GLN A 189 13.37 -12.67 -9.92
N ILE A 190 13.60 -11.40 -10.27
CA ILE A 190 13.17 -10.86 -11.55
C ILE A 190 14.21 -11.28 -12.57
N THR A 191 13.88 -12.33 -13.33
CA THR A 191 14.71 -12.76 -14.45
C THR A 191 14.24 -12.04 -15.70
N ILE A 192 15.05 -11.14 -16.23
CA ILE A 192 14.80 -10.48 -17.51
C ILE A 192 15.65 -11.18 -18.56
N GLY A 193 15.01 -11.94 -19.46
CA GLY A 193 15.70 -12.65 -20.52
C GLY A 193 15.83 -14.15 -20.29
N ASP A 194 16.67 -14.81 -21.09
CA ASP A 194 16.94 -16.25 -20.94
C ASP A 194 17.74 -16.49 -19.65
N PRO A 195 17.29 -17.43 -18.75
CA PRO A 195 18.02 -17.79 -17.54
C PRO A 195 19.49 -18.12 -17.77
N ASP A 196 19.82 -18.76 -18.90
CA ASP A 196 21.20 -19.10 -19.25
C ASP A 196 22.04 -17.87 -19.65
N GLU A 197 21.44 -16.81 -20.15
CA GLU A 197 22.11 -15.56 -20.42
C GLU A 197 22.36 -14.74 -19.15
N LEU A 198 21.45 -14.81 -18.18
CA LEU A 198 21.55 -14.06 -16.92
C LEU A 198 22.69 -14.53 -16.03
N THR A 199 23.03 -15.82 -16.08
CA THR A 199 24.20 -16.37 -15.38
C THR A 199 25.51 -15.76 -15.86
N ARG A 200 25.53 -15.12 -17.03
CA ARG A 200 26.68 -14.40 -17.60
C ARG A 200 26.78 -12.95 -17.18
N LEU A 201 25.70 -12.39 -16.58
CA LEU A 201 25.72 -11.01 -16.08
C LEU A 201 26.51 -10.94 -14.77
N ARG A 202 27.57 -10.13 -14.78
CA ARG A 202 28.44 -9.94 -13.59
C ARG A 202 27.90 -8.92 -12.59
N GLN A 203 26.87 -8.17 -12.95
CA GLN A 203 26.25 -7.16 -12.10
C GLN A 203 24.74 -7.21 -12.27
N VAL A 204 24.02 -7.45 -11.16
CA VAL A 204 22.57 -7.29 -11.07
C VAL A 204 22.32 -6.07 -10.22
N SER A 205 21.55 -5.12 -10.75
CA SER A 205 21.08 -3.97 -9.97
C SER A 205 19.78 -4.36 -9.27
N ASN A 206 19.78 -4.33 -7.95
CA ASN A 206 18.59 -4.55 -7.14
C ASN A 206 17.98 -3.20 -6.78
N SER A 207 16.67 -3.08 -6.98
CA SER A 207 15.88 -1.97 -6.45
C SER A 207 14.99 -2.48 -5.33
N ILE A 208 15.07 -1.85 -4.17
CA ILE A 208 14.28 -2.21 -3.00
C ILE A 208 13.30 -1.06 -2.73
N SER A 209 12.01 -1.40 -2.63
CA SER A 209 11.01 -0.41 -2.21
C SER A 209 11.19 -0.08 -0.74
N LEU A 210 11.24 1.22 -0.43
CA LEU A 210 11.27 1.67 0.96
C LEU A 210 9.94 1.38 1.63
N GLY A 211 10.00 1.00 2.89
CA GLY A 211 8.84 0.73 3.72
C GLY A 211 9.23 0.60 5.18
N PHE A 212 8.25 0.33 6.01
CA PHE A 212 8.47 0.03 7.43
C PHE A 212 7.48 -1.03 7.91
N CYS A 213 7.95 -1.86 8.84
CA CYS A 213 7.08 -2.67 9.67
C CYS A 213 6.76 -1.86 10.94
N TYR A 214 5.53 -1.92 11.39
CA TYR A 214 5.08 -1.17 12.56
C TYR A 214 4.43 -2.08 13.59
N LEU A 215 4.57 -1.70 14.85
CA LEU A 215 3.81 -2.24 15.95
C LEU A 215 3.01 -1.11 16.60
N THR A 216 1.71 -1.22 16.60
CA THR A 216 0.81 -0.27 17.25
C THR A 216 0.21 -0.87 18.51
N LEU A 217 -0.02 -0.04 19.51
CA LEU A 217 -0.57 -0.42 20.80
C LEU A 217 -1.93 0.25 21.00
N ARG A 218 -2.93 -0.55 21.37
CA ARG A 218 -4.25 -0.03 21.73
C ARG A 218 -4.27 0.32 23.21
N GLN A 219 -4.67 1.54 23.55
CA GLN A 219 -5.07 1.84 24.92
C GLN A 219 -6.37 1.11 25.26
N SER A 220 -6.32 0.26 26.26
CA SER A 220 -7.46 -0.53 26.72
C SER A 220 -7.40 -0.68 28.24
N PRO A 221 -8.44 -1.18 28.90
CA PRO A 221 -8.37 -1.52 30.32
C PRO A 221 -7.26 -2.54 30.64
N ARG A 222 -6.85 -3.34 29.67
CA ARG A 222 -5.76 -4.33 29.80
C ARG A 222 -4.36 -3.73 29.60
N LEU A 223 -4.25 -2.62 28.86
CA LEU A 223 -3.00 -1.97 28.54
C LEU A 223 -3.14 -0.46 28.74
N ASN A 224 -2.78 0.02 29.92
CA ASN A 224 -2.79 1.44 30.22
C ASN A 224 -1.57 2.17 29.63
N LYS A 225 -1.57 3.50 29.70
CA LYS A 225 -0.51 4.33 29.11
C LYS A 225 0.90 4.01 29.65
N ALA A 226 1.04 3.80 30.97
CA ALA A 226 2.34 3.51 31.57
C ALA A 226 2.87 2.14 31.12
N GLN A 227 2.01 1.14 31.06
CA GLN A 227 2.32 -0.19 30.53
C GLN A 227 2.68 -0.15 29.06
N ALA A 228 1.96 0.63 28.26
CA ALA A 228 2.28 0.83 26.83
C ALA A 228 3.66 1.49 26.66
N GLN A 229 3.96 2.50 27.46
CA GLN A 229 5.29 3.15 27.45
C GLN A 229 6.42 2.16 27.81
N ARG A 230 6.22 1.34 28.84
CA ARG A 230 7.17 0.29 29.18
C ARG A 230 7.36 -0.70 28.05
N LEU A 231 6.29 -1.14 27.43
CA LEU A 231 6.33 -2.08 26.32
C LEU A 231 7.12 -1.52 25.12
N VAL A 232 6.85 -0.27 24.73
CA VAL A 232 7.60 0.41 23.67
C VAL A 232 9.10 0.50 24.04
N SER A 233 9.43 0.89 25.27
CA SER A 233 10.80 0.97 25.74
C SER A 233 11.52 -0.39 25.71
N LEU A 234 10.85 -1.47 26.10
CA LEU A 234 11.39 -2.83 26.06
C LEU A 234 11.62 -3.31 24.64
N ILE A 235 10.67 -3.06 23.74
CA ILE A 235 10.78 -3.46 22.33
C ILE A 235 11.92 -2.68 21.66
N HIS A 236 12.01 -1.40 21.93
CA HIS A 236 13.02 -0.53 21.33
C HIS A 236 14.46 -0.89 21.78
N ARG A 237 14.64 -1.31 23.05
CA ARG A 237 15.93 -1.75 23.58
C ARG A 237 16.22 -3.22 23.33
N SER A 238 15.23 -3.97 22.89
CA SER A 238 15.42 -5.40 22.71
C SER A 238 16.17 -5.69 21.42
N THR A 239 17.03 -6.69 21.49
CA THR A 239 17.67 -7.33 20.36
C THR A 239 16.68 -8.18 19.53
N LEU A 240 15.42 -7.74 19.44
CA LEU A 240 14.32 -8.47 18.79
C LEU A 240 14.66 -8.87 17.35
N LEU A 241 15.40 -8.02 16.64
CA LEU A 241 15.78 -8.25 15.25
C LEU A 241 17.12 -8.95 15.10
N GLU A 242 18.04 -8.86 16.08
CA GLU A 242 19.40 -9.38 15.97
C GLU A 242 19.48 -10.92 15.81
N THR A 243 18.47 -11.64 16.26
CA THR A 243 18.42 -13.11 16.19
C THR A 243 17.46 -13.65 15.13
N LEU A 244 16.81 -12.76 14.39
CA LEU A 244 15.95 -13.18 13.30
C LEU A 244 16.82 -13.47 12.07
N PRO A 245 16.48 -14.51 11.27
CA PRO A 245 17.14 -14.79 10.01
C PRO A 245 16.68 -13.81 8.92
N LEU A 246 16.72 -12.51 9.24
CA LEU A 246 16.41 -11.43 8.33
C LEU A 246 17.70 -11.01 7.64
N ASP A 247 17.58 -10.62 6.38
CA ASP A 247 18.69 -9.98 5.69
C ASP A 247 18.92 -8.61 6.32
N GLU A 248 20.07 -8.40 6.95
CA GLU A 248 20.43 -7.16 7.63
C GLU A 248 20.39 -5.95 6.69
N ASP A 249 20.59 -6.18 5.39
CA ASP A 249 20.48 -5.13 4.37
C ASP A 249 19.03 -4.76 4.01
N LEU A 250 18.05 -5.59 4.39
CA LEU A 250 16.63 -5.38 4.06
C LEU A 250 15.81 -4.79 5.21
N ILE A 251 16.09 -5.20 6.45
CA ILE A 251 15.32 -4.77 7.62
C ILE A 251 16.28 -4.34 8.73
N ALA A 252 16.15 -3.09 9.14
CA ALA A 252 16.90 -2.54 10.26
C ALA A 252 15.96 -1.84 11.26
N PRO A 253 16.26 -1.86 12.57
CA PRO A 253 15.54 -1.06 13.55
C PRO A 253 15.61 0.42 13.17
N SER A 254 14.49 1.13 13.26
CA SER A 254 14.45 2.55 12.95
C SER A 254 13.58 3.30 13.95
N ASN A 255 14.03 4.50 14.32
CA ASN A 255 13.26 5.50 15.06
C ASN A 255 12.56 6.48 14.13
N GLU A 256 12.67 6.27 12.83
CA GLU A 256 12.10 7.15 11.80
C GLU A 256 10.97 6.43 11.09
N VAL A 257 9.83 7.08 10.99
CA VAL A 257 8.73 6.63 10.12
C VAL A 257 9.04 6.94 8.66
N LEU A 258 9.65 8.09 8.43
CA LEU A 258 10.22 8.51 7.14
C LEU A 258 11.61 9.08 7.40
N PRO A 259 12.52 9.12 6.41
CA PRO A 259 13.80 9.75 6.55
C PRO A 259 13.69 11.19 7.09
N GLY A 260 14.32 11.44 8.24
CA GLY A 260 14.27 12.73 8.95
C GLY A 260 13.02 12.98 9.80
N TRP A 261 12.10 12.01 9.91
CA TRP A 261 10.87 12.09 10.72
C TRP A 261 10.98 11.14 11.91
N SER A 262 11.71 11.54 12.92
CA SER A 262 11.94 10.72 14.12
C SER A 262 10.70 10.58 14.99
N ILE A 263 10.44 9.38 15.47
CA ILE A 263 9.42 9.13 16.50
C ILE A 263 9.96 9.70 17.83
N PRO A 264 9.12 10.41 18.61
CA PRO A 264 9.52 10.88 19.93
C PRO A 264 10.03 9.72 20.80
N GLN A 265 11.19 9.87 21.41
CA GLN A 265 11.67 8.89 22.37
C GLN A 265 10.79 8.91 23.62
N TRP A 266 10.35 7.75 24.03
CA TRP A 266 9.60 7.60 25.27
C TRP A 266 10.57 7.49 26.45
N PRO A 267 10.27 8.12 27.59
CA PRO A 267 11.10 7.99 28.77
C PRO A 267 11.18 6.52 29.20
N GLU A 268 12.34 6.13 29.69
CA GLU A 268 12.55 4.81 30.26
C GLU A 268 11.61 4.59 31.45
N ASN A 269 10.85 3.52 31.41
CA ASN A 269 9.95 3.13 32.48
C ASN A 269 10.09 1.62 32.72
N ASP A 270 11.00 1.25 33.63
CA ASP A 270 11.31 -0.15 33.94
C ASP A 270 10.50 -0.70 35.12
N ASP A 271 9.85 0.16 35.90
CA ASP A 271 9.19 -0.22 37.16
C ASP A 271 7.70 -0.58 37.01
N THR A 272 7.07 -0.21 35.92
CA THR A 272 5.65 -0.51 35.71
C THR A 272 5.46 -2.00 35.39
N PRO A 273 4.68 -2.77 36.16
CA PRO A 273 4.44 -4.16 35.86
C PRO A 273 3.69 -4.32 34.53
N LEU A 274 4.16 -5.25 33.68
CA LEU A 274 3.45 -5.61 32.46
C LEU A 274 2.11 -6.30 32.78
N PRO A 275 1.13 -6.25 31.88
CA PRO A 275 -0.08 -7.07 31.99
C PRO A 275 0.27 -8.56 31.99
N GLU A 276 -0.51 -9.38 32.69
CA GLU A 276 -0.32 -10.84 32.69
C GLU A 276 -0.53 -11.43 31.28
N ARG A 277 -1.45 -10.85 30.51
CA ARG A 277 -1.84 -11.33 29.18
C ARG A 277 -2.05 -10.18 28.22
N LEU A 278 -1.56 -10.36 27.00
CA LEU A 278 -1.79 -9.47 25.85
C LEU A 278 -2.15 -10.28 24.61
N THR A 279 -2.83 -9.65 23.67
CA THR A 279 -3.18 -10.24 22.39
C THR A 279 -2.57 -9.41 21.26
N LEU A 280 -1.77 -10.06 20.41
CA LEU A 280 -1.21 -9.49 19.19
C LEU A 280 -2.01 -9.98 17.99
N LEU A 281 -2.48 -9.04 17.18
CA LEU A 281 -3.09 -9.30 15.88
C LEU A 281 -2.16 -8.83 14.76
N TYR A 282 -1.93 -9.66 13.77
CA TYR A 282 -1.19 -9.27 12.57
C TYR A 282 -1.69 -10.03 11.33
N HIS A 283 -1.37 -9.50 10.16
CA HIS A 283 -1.59 -10.19 8.88
C HIS A 283 -0.33 -10.12 8.02
N LEU A 284 -0.41 -10.65 6.81
CA LEU A 284 0.69 -10.56 5.86
C LEU A 284 1.45 -9.21 5.92
N PRO A 285 2.75 -9.17 5.71
CA PRO A 285 3.58 -10.24 5.15
C PRO A 285 4.01 -11.30 6.17
N VAL A 286 4.40 -12.47 5.65
CA VAL A 286 4.79 -13.63 6.47
C VAL A 286 6.05 -13.41 7.30
N GLU A 287 6.89 -12.45 6.94
CA GLU A 287 8.07 -12.05 7.70
C GLU A 287 7.72 -11.61 9.12
N LEU A 288 6.50 -11.12 9.32
CA LEU A 288 6.00 -10.74 10.64
C LEU A 288 5.78 -11.94 11.57
N HIS A 289 5.67 -13.18 11.06
CA HIS A 289 5.56 -14.38 11.90
C HIS A 289 6.76 -14.52 12.84
N ALA A 290 7.97 -14.45 12.30
CA ALA A 290 9.18 -14.57 13.09
C ALA A 290 9.28 -13.45 14.14
N MET A 291 8.89 -12.22 13.78
CA MET A 291 8.87 -11.08 14.69
C MET A 291 7.82 -11.28 15.81
N ALA A 292 6.63 -11.76 15.49
CA ALA A 292 5.57 -12.04 16.45
C ALA A 292 5.99 -13.12 17.45
N ASP A 293 6.58 -14.22 16.97
CA ASP A 293 7.07 -15.31 17.82
C ASP A 293 8.20 -14.85 18.73
N ARG A 294 9.11 -14.03 18.24
CA ARG A 294 10.20 -13.48 19.05
C ARG A 294 9.67 -12.55 20.13
N LEU A 295 8.71 -11.69 19.79
CA LEU A 295 8.06 -10.83 20.77
C LEU A 295 7.36 -11.66 21.86
N ARG A 296 6.66 -12.75 21.48
CA ARG A 296 6.03 -13.67 22.44
C ARG A 296 7.04 -14.27 23.41
N GLN A 297 8.17 -14.77 22.91
CA GLN A 297 9.23 -15.31 23.75
C GLN A 297 9.76 -14.27 24.74
N ARG A 298 10.04 -13.05 24.24
CA ARG A 298 10.56 -11.99 25.06
C ARG A 298 9.61 -11.53 26.16
N LEU A 299 8.31 -11.44 25.85
CA LEU A 299 7.30 -11.07 26.83
C LEU A 299 7.09 -12.18 27.88
N ALA A 300 7.18 -13.46 27.48
CA ALA A 300 7.09 -14.59 28.40
C ALA A 300 8.20 -14.57 29.45
N GLU A 301 9.44 -14.21 29.07
CA GLU A 301 10.57 -14.02 29.99
C GLU A 301 10.28 -12.94 31.07
N LEU A 302 9.40 -12.00 30.76
CA LEU A 302 9.00 -10.90 31.64
C LEU A 302 7.67 -11.16 32.36
N GLY A 303 7.16 -12.39 32.28
CA GLY A 303 5.92 -12.80 32.93
C GLY A 303 4.63 -12.34 32.24
N CYS A 304 4.71 -11.95 30.97
CA CYS A 304 3.54 -11.55 30.17
C CYS A 304 3.27 -12.59 29.07
N GLU A 305 2.12 -13.23 29.12
CA GLU A 305 1.66 -14.19 28.10
C GLU A 305 1.13 -13.45 26.86
N LEU A 306 1.73 -13.67 25.69
CA LEU A 306 1.28 -13.09 24.42
C LEU A 306 0.53 -14.13 23.59
N THR A 307 -0.78 -13.92 23.41
CA THR A 307 -1.58 -14.67 22.44
C THR A 307 -1.43 -14.03 21.05
N ILE A 308 -1.05 -14.84 20.06
CA ILE A 308 -0.86 -14.37 18.67
C ILE A 308 -2.08 -14.80 17.84
N ILE A 309 -2.69 -13.86 17.15
CA ILE A 309 -3.76 -14.07 16.18
C ILE A 309 -3.23 -13.65 14.80
N PHE A 310 -3.14 -14.61 13.90
CA PHE A 310 -2.85 -14.33 12.50
C PHE A 310 -4.15 -14.18 11.71
N HIS A 311 -4.28 -13.05 11.00
CA HIS A 311 -5.39 -12.79 10.10
C HIS A 311 -4.93 -13.06 8.69
N ASP A 312 -5.38 -14.16 8.09
CA ASP A 312 -4.93 -14.62 6.77
C ASP A 312 -5.58 -13.90 5.60
N ALA A 313 -6.63 -13.12 5.86
CA ALA A 313 -7.23 -12.29 4.83
C ALA A 313 -6.29 -11.13 4.46
N LYS A 314 -6.21 -10.81 3.18
CA LYS A 314 -5.32 -9.76 2.66
C LYS A 314 -5.74 -8.34 3.02
N ASN A 315 -6.91 -8.15 3.61
CA ASN A 315 -7.39 -6.86 4.08
C ASN A 315 -7.98 -6.96 5.48
N TRP A 316 -8.08 -5.82 6.14
CA TRP A 316 -8.65 -5.73 7.48
C TRP A 316 -10.18 -5.57 7.50
N ASP A 317 -10.84 -5.48 6.33
CA ASP A 317 -12.28 -5.29 6.24
C ASP A 317 -13.02 -6.47 6.87
N GLY A 318 -13.91 -6.15 7.82
CA GLY A 318 -14.67 -7.15 8.55
C GLY A 318 -13.88 -7.98 9.57
N CYS A 319 -12.63 -7.63 9.86
CA CYS A 319 -11.83 -8.31 10.87
C CYS A 319 -12.42 -8.11 12.28
N GLN A 320 -13.09 -9.14 12.79
CA GLN A 320 -13.71 -9.10 14.13
C GLN A 320 -12.68 -9.16 15.27
N GLN A 321 -11.48 -9.65 15.00
CA GLN A 321 -10.40 -9.79 15.96
C GLN A 321 -9.82 -8.45 16.43
N PHE A 322 -10.10 -7.34 15.73
CA PHE A 322 -9.69 -6.00 16.17
C PHE A 322 -10.11 -5.68 17.61
N ALA A 323 -11.31 -6.07 18.00
CA ALA A 323 -11.82 -5.80 19.35
C ALA A 323 -11.03 -6.52 20.45
N GLN A 324 -10.37 -7.62 20.10
CA GLN A 324 -9.61 -8.47 21.04
C GLN A 324 -8.13 -8.07 21.11
N ALA A 325 -7.63 -7.37 20.10
CA ALA A 325 -6.21 -7.03 19.99
C ALA A 325 -5.82 -5.88 20.92
N ASP A 326 -4.74 -6.08 21.66
CA ASP A 326 -4.05 -5.04 22.44
C ASP A 326 -2.89 -4.47 21.62
N LEU A 327 -2.29 -5.30 20.79
CA LEU A 327 -1.16 -5.00 19.90
C LEU A 327 -1.54 -5.35 18.47
N MET A 328 -1.09 -4.56 17.53
CA MET A 328 -1.27 -4.83 16.10
C MET A 328 0.03 -4.60 15.35
N MET A 329 0.40 -5.54 14.50
CA MET A 329 1.60 -5.50 13.68
C MET A 329 1.21 -5.53 12.21
N GLY A 330 1.91 -4.74 11.42
CA GLY A 330 1.71 -4.66 9.98
C GLY A 330 2.92 -4.04 9.30
N ASP A 331 2.78 -3.84 8.00
CA ASP A 331 3.78 -3.17 7.19
C ASP A 331 3.17 -2.10 6.30
N ARG A 332 4.01 -1.22 5.82
CA ARG A 332 3.63 -0.23 4.82
C ARG A 332 4.80 0.03 3.88
N LEU A 333 4.54 -0.06 2.58
CA LEU A 333 5.46 0.44 1.57
C LEU A 333 5.24 1.94 1.40
N ILE A 334 6.34 2.68 1.32
CA ILE A 334 6.31 4.15 1.16
C ILE A 334 6.11 4.51 -0.32
N GLY A 335 6.54 3.64 -1.22
CA GLY A 335 6.40 3.86 -2.65
C GLY A 335 7.18 5.08 -3.17
N GLU A 336 6.67 5.69 -4.22
CA GLU A 336 7.33 6.75 -4.96
C GLU A 336 7.19 8.14 -4.32
N ALA A 337 6.19 8.34 -3.45
CA ALA A 337 5.91 9.63 -2.79
C ALA A 337 5.81 9.46 -1.26
N PRO A 338 6.93 9.46 -0.52
CA PRO A 338 6.97 9.11 0.90
C PRO A 338 6.00 9.92 1.78
N VAL A 339 5.97 11.24 1.62
CA VAL A 339 5.09 12.12 2.42
C VAL A 339 3.61 11.83 2.15
N TYR A 340 3.26 11.60 0.87
CA TYR A 340 1.91 11.23 0.49
C TYR A 340 1.52 9.83 1.00
N ALA A 341 2.45 8.87 0.96
CA ALA A 341 2.21 7.53 1.48
C ALA A 341 1.85 7.54 2.97
N LEU A 342 2.51 8.40 3.76
CA LEU A 342 2.18 8.60 5.16
C LEU A 342 0.78 9.23 5.34
N GLU A 343 0.47 10.26 4.59
CA GLU A 343 -0.86 10.90 4.61
C GLU A 343 -1.96 9.91 4.22
N GLN A 344 -1.74 9.13 3.16
CA GLN A 344 -2.65 8.09 2.72
C GLN A 344 -2.84 7.00 3.80
N TRP A 345 -1.77 6.56 4.44
CA TRP A 345 -1.83 5.57 5.51
C TRP A 345 -2.70 6.04 6.67
N LEU A 346 -2.50 7.28 7.13
CA LEU A 346 -3.29 7.84 8.22
C LEU A 346 -4.78 8.02 7.86
N ARG A 347 -5.12 8.21 6.59
CA ARG A 347 -6.50 8.43 6.15
C ARG A 347 -7.24 7.20 5.68
N CYS A 348 -6.55 6.26 5.04
CA CYS A 348 -7.19 5.14 4.33
C CYS A 348 -7.09 3.81 5.05
N ASP A 349 -6.20 3.70 6.03
CA ASP A 349 -6.05 2.43 6.72
C ASP A 349 -7.21 2.21 7.69
N VAL A 350 -7.89 1.08 7.56
CA VAL A 350 -8.96 0.65 8.48
C VAL A 350 -8.44 0.41 9.91
N LEU A 351 -7.13 0.35 10.08
CA LEU A 351 -6.46 0.20 11.36
C LEU A 351 -6.84 1.33 12.32
N TRP A 352 -6.71 2.59 11.88
CA TRP A 352 -6.85 3.76 12.75
C TRP A 352 -8.23 3.96 13.36
N PRO A 353 -9.35 3.81 12.61
CA PRO A 353 -10.68 3.87 13.20
C PRO A 353 -10.94 2.80 14.25
N ASN A 354 -10.22 1.66 14.17
CA ASN A 354 -10.36 0.56 15.14
C ASN A 354 -9.42 0.69 16.34
N LEU A 355 -8.33 1.45 16.24
CA LEU A 355 -7.37 1.67 17.33
C LEU A 355 -7.65 2.94 18.13
N LEU A 356 -8.09 4.01 17.48
CA LEU A 356 -8.31 5.31 18.09
C LEU A 356 -9.76 5.49 18.48
N THR A 357 -10.02 6.26 19.54
CA THR A 357 -11.37 6.75 19.82
C THR A 357 -11.79 7.74 18.73
N GLY A 358 -13.11 7.91 18.54
CA GLY A 358 -13.60 8.85 17.53
C GLY A 358 -13.00 10.25 17.65
N ALA A 359 -12.86 10.78 18.87
CA ALA A 359 -12.24 12.07 19.12
C ALA A 359 -10.74 12.09 18.76
N GLN A 360 -9.99 11.06 19.09
CA GLN A 360 -8.56 10.95 18.75
C GLN A 360 -8.37 10.84 17.22
N TYR A 361 -9.23 10.11 16.56
CA TYR A 361 -9.19 9.96 15.11
C TYR A 361 -9.48 11.28 14.39
N GLU A 362 -10.46 12.05 14.86
CA GLU A 362 -10.79 13.36 14.27
C GLU A 362 -9.70 14.42 14.50
N ILE A 363 -8.97 14.37 15.62
CA ILE A 363 -7.84 15.28 15.86
C ILE A 363 -6.67 14.97 14.92
N GLY A 364 -6.46 13.68 14.59
CA GLY A 364 -5.38 13.23 13.69
C GLY A 364 -5.66 13.47 12.20
N ARG A 365 -6.88 13.82 11.84
CA ARG A 365 -7.31 14.11 10.45
C ARG A 365 -7.13 15.55 10.09
#